data_668bb1e469fbb8932d79b592ae601d65
#
_entry.id   668bb1e469fbb8932d79b592ae601d65
#
_cell.length_a   1.000
_cell.length_b   1.000
_cell.length_c   1.000
_cell.angle_alpha   90.00
_cell.angle_beta   90.00
_cell.angle_gamma   90.00
#
_symmetry.space_group_name_H-M   'P 1'
#
loop_
_entity.id
_entity.type
_entity.pdbx_description
1 polymer ?
#
loop_
_entity_poly.entity_id
_entity_poly.type
_entity_poly.pdbx_seq_one_letter_code
_entity_poly.pdbx_strand_id
1 'polypeptide(L)'
;MPVACGPAPTGIAYVHERYRSEADVARASEAFHAKEHHGDDVVFRTQEKSREGYYFYVQLDRVPPPDGRLILEVVREENRPPERFDFSLKLLPRGWFGELVLGLTGRDAGPATWRPVAWRLSVTDAQGKALATRQSFLWGTRRDLGER
;
A
#
# COMPACT_ATOMS: atom_id res chain seq x y z
N MET A 1 -14.88 -1.59 33.57
CA MET A 1 -14.71 -1.34 32.20
C MET A 1 -13.29 -1.62 31.74
N PRO A 2 -13.15 -2.53 30.88
CA PRO A 2 -11.81 -2.86 30.44
C PRO A 2 -11.26 -1.76 29.56
N VAL A 3 -10.05 -1.45 29.82
CA VAL A 3 -9.35 -0.55 28.96
C VAL A 3 -8.32 -1.36 28.19
N ALA A 4 -8.42 -1.31 26.92
CA ALA A 4 -7.44 -2.00 26.12
C ALA A 4 -6.07 -1.39 26.36
N CYS A 5 -5.10 -2.25 26.49
CA CYS A 5 -3.71 -1.81 26.56
C CYS A 5 -3.24 -1.53 25.13
N GLY A 6 -3.42 -0.32 24.69
CA GLY A 6 -3.09 0.07 23.34
C GLY A 6 -4.28 0.06 22.42
N PRO A 7 -4.13 0.57 21.22
CA PRO A 7 -5.22 0.68 20.26
C PRO A 7 -5.66 -0.68 19.77
N ALA A 8 -6.95 -0.80 19.50
CA ALA A 8 -7.47 -2.00 18.87
C ALA A 8 -6.89 -2.14 17.47
N PRO A 9 -6.72 -3.37 16.95
CA PRO A 9 -6.27 -3.55 15.57
C PRO A 9 -7.21 -2.87 14.60
N THR A 10 -6.63 -2.11 13.69
CA THR A 10 -7.42 -1.38 12.68
C THR A 10 -7.50 -2.10 11.35
N GLY A 11 -6.67 -3.11 11.17
CA GLY A 11 -6.55 -3.80 9.90
C GLY A 11 -5.26 -3.47 9.17
N ILE A 12 -4.72 -2.29 9.39
CA ILE A 12 -3.43 -1.88 8.82
C ILE A 12 -2.52 -1.48 9.97
N ALA A 13 -1.52 -2.32 10.27
CA ALA A 13 -0.63 -2.07 11.40
C ALA A 13 0.38 -0.97 11.07
N TYR A 14 0.97 -1.02 9.89
CA TYR A 14 1.90 0.02 9.45
C TYR A 14 2.03 0.02 7.93
N VAL A 15 2.63 1.09 7.44
CA VAL A 15 2.95 1.25 6.02
C VAL A 15 4.35 1.87 5.92
N HIS A 16 5.21 1.24 5.13
CA HIS A 16 6.52 1.79 4.74
C HIS A 16 6.47 2.12 3.27
N GLU A 17 7.33 3.04 2.84
CA GLU A 17 7.37 3.40 1.44
C GLU A 17 8.80 3.69 1.00
N ARG A 18 9.14 3.29 -0.23
CA ARG A 18 10.43 3.60 -0.82
C ARG A 18 10.42 3.36 -2.31
N TYR A 19 11.26 4.09 -3.01
CA TYR A 19 11.52 3.82 -4.41
C TYR A 19 12.46 2.63 -4.55
N ARG A 20 12.20 1.76 -5.50
CA ARG A 20 13.07 0.63 -5.80
C ARG A 20 13.40 0.63 -7.29
N SER A 21 14.70 0.62 -7.57
CA SER A 21 15.18 0.49 -8.94
C SER A 21 15.01 -0.95 -9.40
N GLU A 22 15.13 -1.14 -10.70
CA GLU A 22 15.09 -2.49 -11.25
C GLU A 22 16.17 -3.38 -10.67
N ALA A 23 17.37 -2.82 -10.46
CA ALA A 23 18.46 -3.56 -9.84
C ALA A 23 18.11 -3.97 -8.40
N ASP A 24 17.46 -3.10 -7.64
CA ASP A 24 17.04 -3.43 -6.27
C ASP A 24 16.05 -4.57 -6.26
N VAL A 25 15.09 -4.54 -7.17
CA VAL A 25 14.09 -5.60 -7.26
C VAL A 25 14.73 -6.92 -7.66
N ALA A 26 15.67 -6.89 -8.58
CA ALA A 26 16.37 -8.08 -9.01
C ALA A 26 17.15 -8.70 -7.84
N ARG A 27 17.87 -7.87 -7.07
CA ARG A 27 18.60 -8.36 -5.90
C ARG A 27 17.68 -8.97 -4.85
N ALA A 28 16.56 -8.35 -4.62
CA ALA A 28 15.58 -8.87 -3.66
C ALA A 28 15.05 -10.23 -4.12
N SER A 29 14.77 -10.36 -5.41
CA SER A 29 14.30 -11.60 -5.98
C SER A 29 15.34 -12.71 -5.83
N GLU A 30 16.60 -12.40 -6.10
CA GLU A 30 17.69 -13.35 -5.92
C GLU A 30 17.83 -13.78 -4.46
N ALA A 31 17.71 -12.85 -3.55
CA ALA A 31 17.76 -13.15 -2.13
C ALA A 31 16.63 -14.05 -1.69
N PHE A 32 15.44 -13.84 -2.21
CA PHE A 32 14.31 -14.70 -1.91
C PHE A 32 14.55 -16.12 -2.42
N HIS A 33 15.04 -16.24 -3.63
CA HIS A 33 15.35 -17.56 -4.18
C HIS A 33 16.42 -18.27 -3.35
N ALA A 34 17.46 -17.56 -2.96
CA ALA A 34 18.53 -18.13 -2.17
C ALA A 34 18.07 -18.60 -0.81
N LYS A 35 17.06 -17.94 -0.26
CA LYS A 35 16.52 -18.30 1.05
C LYS A 35 15.35 -19.24 0.95
N GLU A 36 15.05 -19.72 -0.23
CA GLU A 36 13.89 -20.56 -0.46
C GLU A 36 12.60 -19.90 0.07
N HIS A 37 12.50 -18.64 -0.17
CA HIS A 37 11.34 -17.93 0.29
C HIS A 37 10.10 -18.46 -0.39
N HIS A 38 9.06 -18.64 0.35
CA HIS A 38 7.93 -19.46 -0.07
C HIS A 38 6.77 -18.68 -0.68
N GLY A 39 7.03 -17.55 -1.23
CA GLY A 39 6.00 -16.86 -1.95
C GLY A 39 4.82 -16.40 -1.10
N ASP A 40 5.04 -16.25 0.20
CA ASP A 40 4.03 -15.64 1.05
C ASP A 40 3.94 -14.14 0.80
N ASP A 41 4.88 -13.62 0.06
CA ASP A 41 4.87 -12.20 -0.28
C ASP A 41 3.88 -11.96 -1.40
N VAL A 42 2.93 -11.12 -1.12
CA VAL A 42 1.95 -10.73 -2.10
C VAL A 42 2.34 -9.37 -2.64
N VAL A 43 2.52 -9.28 -3.94
CA VAL A 43 2.96 -8.06 -4.60
C VAL A 43 1.96 -7.68 -5.68
N PHE A 44 1.41 -6.49 -5.55
CA PHE A 44 0.55 -5.90 -6.57
C PHE A 44 1.33 -4.77 -7.24
N ARG A 45 1.30 -4.73 -8.56
CA ARG A 45 1.94 -3.65 -9.33
C ARG A 45 0.94 -3.03 -10.27
N THR A 46 0.98 -1.72 -10.38
CA THR A 46 0.05 -1.02 -11.29
C THR A 46 0.38 -1.31 -12.75
N GLN A 47 1.67 -1.53 -13.05
CA GLN A 47 2.12 -1.95 -14.37
C GLN A 47 2.89 -3.25 -14.17
N GLU A 48 2.26 -4.37 -14.43
CA GLU A 48 2.82 -5.67 -14.09
C GLU A 48 4.16 -5.99 -14.76
N LYS A 49 4.38 -5.46 -15.94
CA LYS A 49 5.61 -5.72 -16.68
C LYS A 49 6.80 -4.91 -16.20
N SER A 50 6.56 -3.92 -15.37
CA SER A 50 7.62 -3.05 -14.86
C SER A 50 7.82 -3.33 -13.39
N ARG A 51 9.07 -3.48 -12.99
CA ARG A 51 9.41 -3.76 -11.60
C ARG A 51 9.95 -2.54 -10.86
N GLU A 52 10.50 -1.61 -11.58
CA GLU A 52 10.99 -0.38 -10.98
C GLU A 52 9.81 0.51 -10.62
N GLY A 53 9.84 1.10 -9.44
CA GLY A 53 8.80 2.01 -9.04
C GLY A 53 8.84 2.37 -7.58
N TYR A 54 7.77 3.01 -7.16
CA TYR A 54 7.60 3.41 -5.78
C TYR A 54 6.72 2.39 -5.06
N TYR A 55 7.24 1.80 -3.99
CA TYR A 55 6.59 0.67 -3.33
C TYR A 55 6.13 1.05 -1.93
N PHE A 56 4.91 0.60 -1.61
CA PHE A 56 4.34 0.69 -0.28
C PHE A 56 4.28 -0.70 0.32
N TYR A 57 4.93 -0.87 1.45
CA TYR A 57 4.95 -2.13 2.20
C TYR A 57 3.92 -2.02 3.30
N VAL A 58 2.90 -2.84 3.22
CA VAL A 58 1.70 -2.72 4.05
C VAL A 58 1.58 -3.95 4.94
N GLN A 59 1.53 -3.74 6.24
CA GLN A 59 1.30 -4.84 7.18
C GLN A 59 -0.16 -4.85 7.58
N LEU A 60 -0.87 -5.92 7.21
CA LEU A 60 -2.25 -6.12 7.64
C LEU A 60 -2.24 -6.93 8.93
N ASP A 61 -2.95 -6.47 9.93
CA ASP A 61 -3.07 -7.15 11.23
C ASP A 61 -4.43 -7.84 11.38
N ARG A 62 -5.19 -7.91 10.30
CA ARG A 62 -6.46 -8.63 10.23
C ARG A 62 -6.63 -9.23 8.85
N VAL A 63 -7.41 -10.28 8.78
CA VAL A 63 -7.82 -10.84 7.50
C VAL A 63 -8.79 -9.86 6.85
N PRO A 64 -8.47 -9.33 5.67
CA PRO A 64 -9.38 -8.43 4.98
C PRO A 64 -10.54 -9.19 4.35
N PRO A 65 -11.65 -8.51 4.03
CA PRO A 65 -12.74 -9.19 3.34
C PRO A 65 -12.29 -9.67 1.96
N PRO A 66 -12.64 -10.90 1.57
CA PRO A 66 -12.14 -11.46 0.32
C PRO A 66 -12.63 -10.74 -0.94
N ASP A 67 -13.73 -10.06 -0.85
CA ASP A 67 -14.29 -9.28 -1.96
C ASP A 67 -14.08 -7.78 -1.79
N GLY A 68 -13.20 -7.41 -0.87
CA GLY A 68 -12.86 -6.01 -0.65
C GLY A 68 -11.79 -5.50 -1.60
N ARG A 69 -11.34 -4.30 -1.32
CA ARG A 69 -10.32 -3.63 -2.13
C ARG A 69 -9.34 -2.88 -1.26
N LEU A 70 -8.14 -2.71 -1.77
CA LEU A 70 -7.17 -1.77 -1.24
C LEU A 70 -7.20 -0.54 -2.14
N ILE A 71 -7.42 0.60 -1.55
CA ILE A 71 -7.47 1.87 -2.28
C ILE A 71 -6.28 2.69 -1.84
N LEU A 72 -5.37 2.95 -2.77
CA LEU A 72 -4.22 3.81 -2.51
C LEU A 72 -4.42 5.12 -3.23
N GLU A 73 -4.37 6.20 -2.46
CA GLU A 73 -4.47 7.55 -3.00
C GLU A 73 -3.14 8.25 -2.77
N VAL A 74 -2.60 8.87 -3.81
CA VAL A 74 -1.28 9.50 -3.76
C VAL A 74 -1.37 10.89 -4.31
N VAL A 75 -0.81 11.83 -3.57
CA VAL A 75 -0.67 13.21 -4.03
C VAL A 75 0.75 13.38 -4.52
N ARG A 76 0.91 13.59 -5.81
CA ARG A 76 2.24 13.74 -6.40
C ARG A 76 2.81 15.14 -6.26
N GLU A 77 1.95 16.12 -6.36
CA GLU A 77 2.30 17.52 -6.25
C GLU A 77 1.22 18.24 -5.47
N GLU A 78 1.61 19.26 -4.73
CA GLU A 78 0.68 19.95 -3.83
C GLU A 78 -0.56 20.50 -4.51
N ASN A 79 -0.45 20.91 -5.75
CA ASN A 79 -1.54 21.56 -6.47
C ASN A 79 -2.36 20.63 -7.32
N ARG A 80 -2.10 19.33 -7.23
CA ARG A 80 -2.83 18.35 -8.00
C ARG A 80 -3.72 17.50 -7.13
N PRO A 81 -4.86 17.06 -7.65
CA PRO A 81 -5.72 16.13 -6.91
C PRO A 81 -5.01 14.78 -6.75
N PRO A 82 -5.40 14.01 -5.75
CA PRO A 82 -4.82 12.68 -5.56
C PRO A 82 -5.11 11.76 -6.75
N GLU A 83 -4.16 10.91 -7.05
CA GLU A 83 -4.38 9.81 -7.98
C GLU A 83 -4.78 8.60 -7.16
N ARG A 84 -5.71 7.84 -7.70
CA ARG A 84 -6.26 6.69 -7.00
C ARG A 84 -5.91 5.40 -7.71
N PHE A 85 -5.46 4.42 -6.96
CA PHE A 85 -5.14 3.08 -7.47
C PHE A 85 -5.91 2.05 -6.67
N ASP A 86 -6.63 1.18 -7.36
CA ASP A 86 -7.45 0.14 -6.74
C ASP A 86 -6.80 -1.22 -6.93
N PHE A 87 -6.75 -2.00 -5.86
CA PHE A 87 -6.23 -3.36 -5.91
C PHE A 87 -7.29 -4.30 -5.33
N SER A 88 -7.62 -5.36 -6.07
CA SER A 88 -8.61 -6.32 -5.63
C SER A 88 -8.03 -7.29 -4.60
N LEU A 89 -8.71 -7.46 -3.49
CA LEU A 89 -8.29 -8.40 -2.46
C LEU A 89 -8.62 -9.85 -2.80
N LYS A 90 -9.31 -10.08 -3.91
CA LYS A 90 -9.64 -11.44 -4.37
C LYS A 90 -8.40 -12.28 -4.66
N LEU A 91 -7.28 -11.62 -4.93
CA LEU A 91 -6.04 -12.34 -5.23
C LEU A 91 -5.33 -12.85 -4.00
N LEU A 92 -5.74 -12.45 -2.82
CA LEU A 92 -5.14 -12.95 -1.58
C LEU A 92 -5.65 -14.35 -1.27
N PRO A 93 -4.79 -15.21 -0.72
CA PRO A 93 -5.26 -16.50 -0.22
C PRO A 93 -6.31 -16.31 0.86
N ARG A 94 -7.23 -17.26 0.95
CA ARG A 94 -8.29 -17.22 1.94
C ARG A 94 -7.71 -17.16 3.35
N GLY A 95 -8.23 -16.24 4.16
CA GLY A 95 -7.79 -16.10 5.53
C GLY A 95 -6.41 -15.48 5.69
N TRP A 96 -5.83 -14.97 4.61
CA TRP A 96 -4.49 -14.41 4.62
C TRP A 96 -4.45 -13.04 5.31
N PHE A 97 -3.43 -12.83 6.08
CA PHE A 97 -3.04 -11.49 6.52
C PHE A 97 -1.52 -11.47 6.70
N GLY A 98 -0.95 -10.29 6.82
CA GLY A 98 0.48 -10.15 6.91
C GLY A 98 0.96 -9.00 6.05
N GLU A 99 2.19 -9.07 5.57
CA GLU A 99 2.76 -8.01 4.74
C GLU A 99 2.42 -8.24 3.28
N LEU A 100 1.95 -7.16 2.65
CA LEU A 100 1.81 -7.13 1.21
C LEU A 100 2.50 -5.90 0.65
N VAL A 101 2.73 -5.90 -0.64
CA VAL A 101 3.47 -4.84 -1.29
C VAL A 101 2.63 -4.29 -2.44
N LEU A 102 2.50 -2.96 -2.47
CA LEU A 102 1.82 -2.27 -3.55
C LEU A 102 2.84 -1.43 -4.29
N GLY A 103 3.00 -1.67 -5.58
CA GLY A 103 3.97 -0.95 -6.39
C GLY A 103 3.31 -0.05 -7.41
N LEU A 104 3.70 1.22 -7.41
CA LEU A 104 3.41 2.14 -8.48
C LEU A 104 4.56 2.03 -9.46
N THR A 105 4.36 1.29 -10.53
CA THR A 105 5.46 0.89 -11.40
C THR A 105 5.27 1.41 -12.83
N GLY A 106 6.34 1.37 -13.60
CA GLY A 106 6.31 1.84 -14.98
C GLY A 106 5.91 3.29 -15.06
N ARG A 107 4.91 3.60 -15.87
CA ARG A 107 4.45 4.98 -16.03
C ARG A 107 3.85 5.58 -14.76
N ASP A 108 3.45 4.74 -13.82
CA ASP A 108 2.88 5.21 -12.55
C ASP A 108 3.94 5.50 -11.50
N ALA A 109 5.20 5.15 -11.78
CA ALA A 109 6.28 5.24 -10.80
C ALA A 109 6.76 6.67 -10.54
N GLY A 110 6.75 7.52 -11.54
CA GLY A 110 7.40 8.81 -11.43
C GLY A 110 8.93 8.69 -11.53
N PRO A 111 9.65 9.80 -11.39
CA PRO A 111 11.11 9.78 -11.45
C PRO A 111 11.73 9.03 -10.27
N ALA A 112 12.96 8.56 -10.45
CA ALA A 112 13.64 7.73 -9.46
C ALA A 112 13.82 8.40 -8.09
N THR A 113 13.89 9.72 -8.05
CA THR A 113 14.02 10.46 -6.80
C THR A 113 12.68 10.95 -6.25
N TRP A 114 11.60 10.59 -6.93
CA TRP A 114 10.29 11.07 -6.57
C TRP A 114 9.78 10.43 -5.28
N ARG A 115 9.08 11.25 -4.50
CA ARG A 115 8.32 10.79 -3.36
C ARG A 115 6.97 11.47 -3.39
N PRO A 116 5.89 10.79 -3.04
CA PRO A 116 4.61 11.47 -2.95
C PRO A 116 4.63 12.52 -1.84
N VAL A 117 3.91 13.59 -2.08
CA VAL A 117 3.73 14.62 -1.05
C VAL A 117 2.92 14.03 0.11
N ALA A 118 1.92 13.25 -0.24
CA ALA A 118 1.06 12.61 0.75
C ALA A 118 0.42 11.36 0.15
N TRP A 119 -0.02 10.47 1.02
CA TRP A 119 -0.73 9.27 0.59
C TRP A 119 -1.74 8.84 1.65
N ARG A 120 -2.75 8.11 1.20
CA ARG A 120 -3.72 7.47 2.08
C ARG A 120 -4.05 6.09 1.53
N LEU A 121 -4.05 5.10 2.41
CA LEU A 121 -4.37 3.72 2.06
C LEU A 121 -5.59 3.29 2.86
N SER A 122 -6.56 2.69 2.18
CA SER A 122 -7.78 2.19 2.81
C SER A 122 -8.04 0.76 2.41
N VAL A 123 -8.50 -0.03 3.37
CA VAL A 123 -9.09 -1.34 3.11
C VAL A 123 -10.60 -1.14 3.10
N THR A 124 -11.26 -1.54 2.04
CA THR A 124 -12.71 -1.39 1.94
C THR A 124 -13.39 -2.74 1.82
N ASP A 125 -14.68 -2.76 2.09
CA ASP A 125 -15.52 -3.91 1.79
C ASP A 125 -15.99 -3.86 0.33
N ALA A 126 -16.82 -4.81 -0.05
CA ALA A 126 -17.32 -4.89 -1.43
C ALA A 126 -18.18 -3.69 -1.82
N GLN A 127 -18.76 -3.01 -0.86
CA GLN A 127 -19.59 -1.84 -1.09
C GLN A 127 -18.80 -0.54 -1.05
N GLY A 128 -17.50 -0.63 -0.87
CA GLY A 128 -16.66 0.55 -0.84
C GLY A 128 -16.55 1.24 0.50
N LYS A 129 -17.11 0.65 1.54
CA LYS A 129 -17.01 1.22 2.88
C LYS A 129 -15.60 0.98 3.44
N ALA A 130 -14.97 2.04 3.92
CA ALA A 130 -13.64 1.92 4.51
C ALA A 130 -13.71 1.20 5.84
N LEU A 131 -12.93 0.14 5.98
CA LEU A 131 -12.83 -0.65 7.20
C LEU A 131 -11.58 -0.30 7.99
N ALA A 132 -10.54 0.15 7.31
CA ALA A 132 -9.29 0.58 7.92
C ALA A 132 -8.64 1.60 7.01
N THR A 133 -7.98 2.57 7.61
CA THR A 133 -7.30 3.63 6.85
C THR A 133 -6.01 4.00 7.53
N ARG A 134 -4.96 4.16 6.75
CA ARG A 134 -3.69 4.74 7.18
C ARG A 134 -3.32 5.83 6.20
N GLN A 135 -2.73 6.89 6.71
CA GLN A 135 -2.35 8.00 5.87
C GLN A 135 -1.06 8.62 6.36
N SER A 136 -0.35 9.28 5.46
CA SER A 136 0.83 10.02 5.82
C SER A 136 0.43 11.29 6.59
N PHE A 137 1.39 11.82 7.34
CA PHE A 137 1.13 13.02 8.13
C PHE A 137 0.60 14.17 7.26
N LEU A 138 1.24 14.36 6.12
CA LEU A 138 0.87 15.48 5.24
C LEU A 138 -0.48 15.32 4.58
N TRP A 139 -0.99 14.10 4.49
CA TRP A 139 -2.33 13.87 3.96
C TRP A 139 -3.38 14.61 4.79
N GLY A 140 -3.31 14.44 6.10
CA GLY A 140 -4.24 15.10 7.01
C GLY A 140 -4.17 16.61 6.93
N THR A 141 -2.95 17.15 6.95
CA THR A 141 -2.73 18.58 6.86
C THR A 141 -3.24 19.14 5.54
N ARG A 142 -2.93 18.45 4.44
CA ARG A 142 -3.35 18.87 3.12
C ARG A 142 -4.86 18.86 2.98
N ARG A 143 -5.49 17.84 3.53
CA ARG A 143 -6.95 17.70 3.48
C ARG A 143 -7.63 18.86 4.17
N ASP A 144 -7.15 19.22 5.33
CA ASP A 144 -7.71 20.34 6.08
C ASP A 144 -7.64 21.64 5.31
N LEU A 145 -6.57 21.82 4.56
CA LEU A 145 -6.41 23.01 3.72
C LEU A 145 -7.21 22.92 2.43
N GLY A 146 -7.28 21.75 1.86
CA GLY A 146 -7.86 21.55 0.54
C GLY A 146 -9.37 21.59 0.49
N GLU A 147 -10.03 21.41 1.61
CA GLU A 147 -11.49 21.35 1.66
C GLU A 147 -12.15 22.70 1.94
N ARG A 148 -11.41 23.76 1.88
CA ARG A 148 -11.96 25.09 2.14
C ARG A 148 -12.42 25.82 0.92
#